data_d28358d64753a463af33c2db2779e177
#
_entry.id   d28358d64753a463af33c2db2779e177
#
_cell.length_a   1.000
_cell.length_b   1.000
_cell.length_c   1.000
_cell.angle_alpha   90.00
_cell.angle_beta   90.00
_cell.angle_gamma   90.00
#
_symmetry.space_group_name_H-M   'P 1'
#
loop_
_entity.id
_entity.type
_entity.pdbx_description
1 polymer ?
#
loop_
_entity_poly.entity_id
_entity_poly.type
_entity_poly.pdbx_seq_one_letter_code
_entity_poly.pdbx_strand_id
1 'polypeptide(L)'
;MYLDLSEESKTLRKELRAYFAEIINDEDRRALVDQTEGGPVFDRILRRMGKDGWLGLGWPEEFGGRGENPEALYVFYDEVIRANAPLSLVTLNTVGPALIKHGTQAQKDFFLRPILAGELIFAIGYTEPNAGTDLAALETRARIEGDELVINGNKIFTSAGVFADWVWLAVRTDPDAPTHQGISVVLVPTNSSGFSVTEIHTVGGISTSATYYEDVRVPISNVVGELNQGWKLITNQLNHERVALAARGGIANELFAEVVEWAKTEPAGDGHVYDIGWVREKLAEVYALLSAADLMNLRLVADVAANTLGGGDSAAAKIFGTEAVVSAYGMLQEVLGAKGLLRPGTPGAVLEGRVENLGRRAQNNTFGGGTNEVMREIVAAKCLGMALAARRRPAAQNEKS
;
A
#
# COMPACT_ATOMS: atom_id res chain seq x y z
N MET A 1 -10.47 -18.78 21.88
CA MET A 1 -9.77 -17.47 21.86
C MET A 1 -10.80 -16.44 21.40
N TYR A 2 -11.04 -15.39 22.16
CA TYR A 2 -11.92 -14.27 21.78
C TYR A 2 -11.00 -13.13 21.33
N LEU A 3 -11.17 -12.66 20.11
CA LEU A 3 -10.44 -11.52 19.55
C LEU A 3 -11.48 -10.45 19.22
N ASP A 4 -11.34 -9.29 19.81
CA ASP A 4 -12.16 -8.10 19.55
C ASP A 4 -11.32 -6.85 19.84
N LEU A 5 -11.77 -5.72 19.33
CA LEU A 5 -11.17 -4.42 19.65
C LEU A 5 -11.47 -4.02 21.10
N SER A 6 -10.52 -3.29 21.70
CA SER A 6 -10.74 -2.62 22.97
C SER A 6 -11.89 -1.61 22.90
N GLU A 7 -12.48 -1.25 24.02
CA GLU A 7 -13.56 -0.25 24.06
C GLU A 7 -13.07 1.14 23.62
N GLU A 8 -11.80 1.45 23.86
CA GLU A 8 -11.16 2.67 23.38
C GLU A 8 -11.09 2.67 21.84
N SER A 9 -10.65 1.58 21.24
CA SER A 9 -10.57 1.42 19.78
C SER A 9 -11.95 1.40 19.11
N LYS A 10 -12.97 0.84 19.77
CA LYS A 10 -14.38 0.93 19.31
C LYS A 10 -14.89 2.36 19.35
N THR A 11 -14.49 3.14 20.33
CA THR A 11 -14.84 4.56 20.45
C THR A 11 -14.14 5.37 19.37
N LEU A 12 -12.84 5.17 19.18
CA LEU A 12 -12.05 5.77 18.09
C LEU A 12 -12.68 5.45 16.70
N ARG A 13 -13.13 4.22 16.50
CA ARG A 13 -13.81 3.82 15.25
C ARG A 13 -15.06 4.66 14.98
N LYS A 14 -15.89 4.90 16.00
CA LYS A 14 -17.09 5.73 15.87
C LYS A 14 -16.72 7.20 15.56
N GLU A 15 -15.71 7.71 16.24
CA GLU A 15 -15.20 9.06 16.02
C GLU A 15 -14.71 9.24 14.58
N LEU A 16 -13.88 8.31 14.07
CA LEU A 16 -13.35 8.35 12.70
C LEU A 16 -14.46 8.26 11.64
N ARG A 17 -15.47 7.41 11.85
CA ARG A 17 -16.64 7.35 10.95
C ARG A 17 -17.38 8.67 10.88
N ALA A 18 -17.64 9.30 12.00
CA ALA A 18 -18.28 10.60 12.05
C ALA A 18 -17.42 11.68 11.38
N TYR A 19 -16.12 11.66 11.64
CA TYR A 19 -15.15 12.57 11.05
C TYR A 19 -15.11 12.45 9.53
N PHE A 20 -14.96 11.24 8.97
CA PHE A 20 -14.94 11.05 7.53
C PHE A 20 -16.28 11.37 6.87
N ALA A 21 -17.40 11.12 7.53
CA ALA A 21 -18.71 11.52 7.03
C ALA A 21 -18.86 13.05 6.96
N GLU A 22 -18.21 13.79 7.87
CA GLU A 22 -18.20 15.26 7.86
C GLU A 22 -17.33 15.84 6.75
N ILE A 23 -16.09 15.30 6.56
CA ILE A 23 -15.10 15.93 5.67
C ILE A 23 -15.16 15.46 4.23
N ILE A 24 -15.88 14.37 3.92
CA ILE A 24 -16.00 13.76 2.58
C ILE A 24 -17.47 13.71 2.17
N ASN A 25 -17.87 14.61 1.30
CA ASN A 25 -19.22 14.63 0.74
C ASN A 25 -19.35 13.72 -0.50
N ASP A 26 -20.55 13.61 -1.10
CA ASP A 26 -20.80 12.73 -2.24
C ASP A 26 -20.06 13.15 -3.52
N GLU A 27 -19.82 14.46 -3.70
CA GLU A 27 -19.02 14.98 -4.82
C GLU A 27 -17.55 14.58 -4.67
N ASP A 28 -17.01 14.70 -3.46
CA ASP A 28 -15.66 14.26 -3.12
C ASP A 28 -15.49 12.74 -3.35
N ARG A 29 -16.47 11.92 -2.92
CA ARG A 29 -16.43 10.46 -3.14
C ARG A 29 -16.35 10.11 -4.62
N ARG A 30 -17.09 10.81 -5.47
CA ARG A 30 -17.03 10.62 -6.92
C ARG A 30 -15.68 11.03 -7.49
N ALA A 31 -15.14 12.16 -7.08
CA ALA A 31 -13.83 12.63 -7.54
C ALA A 31 -12.69 11.71 -7.10
N LEU A 32 -12.75 11.14 -5.89
CA LEU A 32 -11.75 10.22 -5.35
C LEU A 32 -11.70 8.85 -6.06
N VAL A 33 -12.68 8.53 -6.92
CA VAL A 33 -12.59 7.34 -7.78
C VAL A 33 -11.40 7.43 -8.72
N ASP A 34 -11.12 8.63 -9.24
CA ASP A 34 -10.01 8.89 -10.18
C ASP A 34 -8.79 9.51 -9.49
N GLN A 35 -8.97 10.22 -8.36
CA GLN A 35 -7.90 10.85 -7.58
C GLN A 35 -7.42 9.93 -6.45
N THR A 36 -6.80 8.81 -6.80
CA THR A 36 -6.41 7.78 -5.81
C THR A 36 -5.01 7.96 -5.24
N GLU A 37 -4.15 8.73 -5.89
CA GLU A 37 -2.73 8.92 -5.53
C GLU A 37 -2.35 10.41 -5.46
N GLY A 38 -3.25 11.32 -5.80
CA GLY A 38 -3.05 12.77 -5.80
C GLY A 38 -4.17 13.48 -6.54
N GLY A 39 -4.18 14.80 -6.49
CA GLY A 39 -5.16 15.66 -7.14
C GLY A 39 -5.87 16.60 -6.18
N PRO A 40 -6.64 17.58 -6.68
CA PRO A 40 -7.14 18.68 -5.85
C PRO A 40 -8.02 18.24 -4.66
N VAL A 41 -8.87 17.22 -4.84
CA VAL A 41 -9.73 16.72 -3.76
C VAL A 41 -8.90 15.86 -2.80
N PHE A 42 -8.03 15.00 -3.32
CA PHE A 42 -7.08 14.21 -2.54
C PHE A 42 -6.26 15.11 -1.62
N ASP A 43 -5.60 16.12 -2.16
CA ASP A 43 -4.70 17.01 -1.42
C ASP A 43 -5.46 17.82 -0.36
N ARG A 44 -6.66 18.32 -0.69
CA ARG A 44 -7.49 19.07 0.24
C ARG A 44 -7.87 18.24 1.46
N ILE A 45 -8.33 17.02 1.25
CA ILE A 45 -8.74 16.14 2.35
C ILE A 45 -7.53 15.66 3.14
N LEU A 46 -6.43 15.29 2.48
CA LEU A 46 -5.19 14.88 3.15
C LEU A 46 -4.66 15.99 4.08
N ARG A 47 -4.60 17.24 3.59
CA ARG A 47 -4.20 18.41 4.42
C ARG A 47 -5.18 18.68 5.56
N ARG A 48 -6.49 18.44 5.36
CA ARG A 48 -7.46 18.56 6.43
C ARG A 48 -7.17 17.52 7.54
N MET A 49 -6.92 16.27 7.17
CA MET A 49 -6.53 15.22 8.12
C MET A 49 -5.24 15.56 8.84
N GLY A 50 -4.24 16.13 8.14
CA GLY A 50 -2.99 16.59 8.73
C GLY A 50 -3.22 17.71 9.75
N LYS A 51 -3.99 18.73 9.39
CA LYS A 51 -4.35 19.84 10.29
C LYS A 51 -5.07 19.37 11.55
N ASP A 52 -5.93 18.37 11.43
CA ASP A 52 -6.70 17.81 12.54
C ASP A 52 -5.89 16.76 13.34
N GLY A 53 -4.61 16.49 12.95
CA GLY A 53 -3.66 15.64 13.66
C GLY A 53 -3.83 14.14 13.40
N TRP A 54 -4.69 13.72 12.46
CA TRP A 54 -4.95 12.32 12.19
C TRP A 54 -3.78 11.61 11.49
N LEU A 55 -3.00 12.30 10.67
CA LEU A 55 -1.86 11.72 9.98
C LEU A 55 -0.70 11.35 10.92
N GLY A 56 -0.67 11.93 12.12
CA GLY A 56 0.33 11.63 13.14
C GLY A 56 0.01 10.44 14.04
N LEU A 57 -1.12 9.78 13.84
CA LEU A 57 -1.49 8.61 14.62
C LEU A 57 -0.46 7.49 14.38
N GLY A 58 0.12 6.96 15.47
CA GLY A 58 1.18 5.95 15.42
C GLY A 58 2.61 6.51 15.35
N TRP A 59 2.80 7.83 15.17
CA TRP A 59 4.11 8.44 15.24
C TRP A 59 4.43 8.91 16.67
N PRO A 60 5.73 8.89 17.07
CA PRO A 60 6.14 9.43 18.39
C PRO A 60 5.75 10.89 18.56
N GLU A 61 5.36 11.26 19.78
CA GLU A 61 4.95 12.62 20.12
C GLU A 61 6.05 13.67 19.88
N GLU A 62 7.31 13.30 20.11
CA GLU A 62 8.49 14.17 19.87
C GLU A 62 8.61 14.63 18.41
N PHE A 63 8.04 13.88 17.46
CA PHE A 63 7.97 14.23 16.02
C PHE A 63 6.62 14.79 15.60
N GLY A 64 5.74 15.13 16.55
CA GLY A 64 4.41 15.69 16.27
C GLY A 64 3.33 14.64 16.07
N GLY A 65 3.60 13.38 16.40
CA GLY A 65 2.62 12.29 16.38
C GLY A 65 1.76 12.26 17.64
N ARG A 66 0.88 11.25 17.72
CA ARG A 66 -0.01 11.02 18.87
C ARG A 66 0.40 9.84 19.73
N GLY A 67 1.44 9.07 19.33
CA GLY A 67 1.97 7.95 20.11
C GLY A 67 1.02 6.78 20.28
N GLU A 68 0.01 6.65 19.45
CA GLU A 68 -1.03 5.64 19.57
C GLU A 68 -0.51 4.20 19.37
N ASN A 69 -1.20 3.25 19.97
CA ASN A 69 -0.84 1.85 19.90
C ASN A 69 -1.19 1.21 18.52
N PRO A 70 -0.70 0.00 18.21
CA PRO A 70 -0.97 -0.68 16.95
C PRO A 70 -2.45 -0.92 16.65
N GLU A 71 -3.28 -1.10 17.69
CA GLU A 71 -4.72 -1.32 17.53
C GLU A 71 -5.43 -0.04 17.06
N ALA A 72 -5.10 1.12 17.66
CA ALA A 72 -5.61 2.41 17.22
C ALA A 72 -5.19 2.72 15.78
N LEU A 73 -3.93 2.42 15.43
CA LEU A 73 -3.41 2.58 14.07
C LEU A 73 -4.16 1.69 13.06
N TYR A 74 -4.43 0.44 13.41
CA TYR A 74 -5.24 -0.47 12.60
C TYR A 74 -6.65 0.10 12.37
N VAL A 75 -7.32 0.57 13.42
CA VAL A 75 -8.66 1.16 13.32
C VAL A 75 -8.64 2.40 12.42
N PHE A 76 -7.63 3.24 12.52
CA PHE A 76 -7.48 4.41 11.66
C PHE A 76 -7.38 4.01 10.18
N TYR A 77 -6.50 3.08 9.83
CA TYR A 77 -6.37 2.62 8.44
C TYR A 77 -7.61 1.92 7.92
N ASP A 78 -8.26 1.09 8.74
CA ASP A 78 -9.50 0.43 8.38
C ASP A 78 -10.61 1.45 8.04
N GLU A 79 -10.79 2.48 8.87
CA GLU A 79 -11.80 3.52 8.64
C GLU A 79 -11.43 4.47 7.47
N VAL A 80 -10.15 4.79 7.27
CA VAL A 80 -9.67 5.50 6.07
C VAL A 80 -10.07 4.75 4.80
N ILE A 81 -9.80 3.43 4.76
CA ILE A 81 -10.10 2.58 3.59
C ILE A 81 -11.61 2.45 3.38
N ARG A 82 -12.40 2.24 4.45
CA ARG A 82 -13.87 2.19 4.39
C ARG A 82 -14.48 3.49 3.87
N ALA A 83 -13.95 4.61 4.31
CA ALA A 83 -14.40 5.93 3.86
C ALA A 83 -13.94 6.29 2.44
N ASN A 84 -13.08 5.47 1.80
CA ASN A 84 -12.35 5.81 0.59
C ASN A 84 -11.63 7.17 0.73
N ALA A 85 -11.13 7.47 1.94
CA ALA A 85 -10.40 8.70 2.21
C ALA A 85 -8.99 8.64 1.62
N PRO A 86 -8.45 9.77 1.13
CA PRO A 86 -7.10 9.82 0.58
C PRO A 86 -6.06 9.59 1.66
N LEU A 87 -5.04 8.79 1.34
CA LEU A 87 -3.92 8.56 2.25
C LEU A 87 -2.64 8.25 1.46
N SER A 88 -1.58 9.02 1.73
CA SER A 88 -0.25 8.73 1.20
C SER A 88 0.45 7.67 2.08
N LEU A 89 0.06 6.40 1.89
CA LEU A 89 0.55 5.28 2.71
C LEU A 89 2.08 5.17 2.70
N VAL A 90 2.70 5.30 1.53
CA VAL A 90 4.16 5.26 1.38
C VAL A 90 4.83 6.35 2.22
N THR A 91 4.32 7.56 2.15
CA THR A 91 4.86 8.71 2.88
C THR A 91 4.77 8.52 4.38
N LEU A 92 3.59 8.10 4.86
CA LEU A 92 3.30 8.00 6.30
C LEU A 92 3.86 6.74 6.97
N ASN A 93 3.83 5.59 6.26
CA ASN A 93 4.18 4.30 6.86
C ASN A 93 5.57 3.81 6.51
N THR A 94 6.15 4.33 5.43
CA THR A 94 7.45 3.90 4.95
C THR A 94 8.49 5.00 5.16
N VAL A 95 8.30 6.14 4.51
CA VAL A 95 9.28 7.23 4.49
C VAL A 95 9.40 7.88 5.86
N GLY A 96 8.29 8.29 6.47
CA GLY A 96 8.30 8.96 7.76
C GLY A 96 8.98 8.14 8.87
N PRO A 97 8.55 6.90 9.16
CA PRO A 97 9.20 6.04 10.15
C PRO A 97 10.66 5.74 9.84
N ALA A 98 11.03 5.61 8.56
CA ALA A 98 12.42 5.41 8.18
C ALA A 98 13.28 6.65 8.43
N LEU A 99 12.77 7.85 8.15
CA LEU A 99 13.43 9.12 8.47
C LEU A 99 13.56 9.33 9.99
N ILE A 100 12.53 9.00 10.76
CA ILE A 100 12.58 9.05 12.23
C ILE A 100 13.73 8.19 12.74
N LYS A 101 13.88 6.99 12.22
CA LYS A 101 14.87 6.01 12.70
C LYS A 101 16.28 6.23 12.15
N HIS A 102 16.40 6.61 10.88
CA HIS A 102 17.67 6.58 10.14
C HIS A 102 18.07 7.93 9.55
N GLY A 103 17.15 8.91 9.50
CA GLY A 103 17.43 10.24 8.96
C GLY A 103 18.35 11.05 9.85
N THR A 104 19.12 11.94 9.24
CA THR A 104 19.86 13.00 9.95
C THR A 104 18.89 13.98 10.60
N GLN A 105 19.36 14.76 11.57
CA GLN A 105 18.49 15.79 12.20
C GLN A 105 17.97 16.79 11.18
N ALA A 106 18.81 17.22 10.24
CA ALA A 106 18.41 18.11 9.15
C ALA A 106 17.29 17.51 8.26
N GLN A 107 17.38 16.22 7.93
CA GLN A 107 16.31 15.51 7.19
C GLN A 107 15.02 15.43 8.02
N LYS A 108 15.10 15.13 9.30
CA LYS A 108 13.92 15.08 10.19
C LYS A 108 13.24 16.45 10.27
N ASP A 109 14.02 17.50 10.51
CA ASP A 109 13.52 18.87 10.63
C ASP A 109 12.85 19.35 9.33
N PHE A 110 13.38 18.94 8.17
CA PHE A 110 12.86 19.35 6.88
C PHE A 110 11.58 18.57 6.49
N PHE A 111 11.55 17.24 6.69
CA PHE A 111 10.52 16.40 6.12
C PHE A 111 9.36 16.06 7.06
N LEU A 112 9.61 15.83 8.36
CA LEU A 112 8.60 15.17 9.20
C LEU A 112 7.34 16.03 9.42
N ARG A 113 7.48 17.33 9.65
CA ARG A 113 6.34 18.23 9.83
C ARG A 113 5.48 18.38 8.55
N PRO A 114 6.06 18.66 7.38
CA PRO A 114 5.28 18.73 6.14
C PRO A 114 4.58 17.39 5.77
N ILE A 115 5.20 16.24 6.09
CA ILE A 115 4.56 14.93 5.94
C ILE A 115 3.31 14.84 6.82
N LEU A 116 3.40 15.19 8.10
CA LEU A 116 2.26 15.15 9.02
C LEU A 116 1.18 16.19 8.69
N ALA A 117 1.55 17.29 8.04
CA ALA A 117 0.60 18.29 7.55
C ALA A 117 -0.12 17.85 6.26
N GLY A 118 0.29 16.73 5.64
CA GLY A 118 -0.24 16.28 4.35
C GLY A 118 0.19 17.18 3.18
N GLU A 119 1.35 17.84 3.31
CA GLU A 119 1.90 18.80 2.34
C GLU A 119 2.96 18.18 1.43
N LEU A 120 3.52 17.02 1.80
CA LEU A 120 4.50 16.31 1.01
C LEU A 120 4.03 14.90 0.68
N ILE A 121 4.20 14.52 -0.58
CA ILE A 121 3.95 13.18 -1.09
C ILE A 121 5.26 12.57 -1.58
N PHE A 122 5.56 11.36 -1.11
CA PHE A 122 6.68 10.57 -1.59
C PHE A 122 6.20 9.43 -2.46
N ALA A 123 6.92 9.20 -3.56
CA ALA A 123 6.85 7.96 -4.31
C ALA A 123 8.04 7.05 -3.95
N ILE A 124 7.89 5.72 -4.13
CA ILE A 124 9.00 4.76 -3.98
C ILE A 124 9.52 4.37 -5.36
N GLY A 125 10.81 4.62 -5.59
CA GLY A 125 11.55 4.18 -6.77
C GLY A 125 12.40 2.95 -6.45
N TYR A 126 11.78 1.75 -6.47
CA TYR A 126 12.47 0.49 -6.21
C TYR A 126 12.60 -0.37 -7.46
N THR A 127 11.46 -0.77 -8.01
CA THR A 127 11.35 -1.72 -9.12
C THR A 127 11.92 -1.15 -10.42
N GLU A 128 12.69 -1.97 -11.14
CA GLU A 128 13.17 -1.69 -12.48
C GLU A 128 12.59 -2.69 -13.50
N PRO A 129 12.64 -2.40 -14.80
CA PRO A 129 12.16 -3.34 -15.81
C PRO A 129 12.78 -4.74 -15.69
N ASN A 130 14.05 -4.83 -15.26
CA ASN A 130 14.78 -6.09 -15.10
C ASN A 130 14.97 -6.53 -13.64
N ALA A 131 14.52 -5.74 -12.65
CA ALA A 131 14.71 -6.02 -11.22
C ALA A 131 13.43 -5.71 -10.43
N GLY A 132 12.49 -6.68 -10.43
CA GLY A 132 11.25 -6.61 -9.65
C GLY A 132 11.33 -7.49 -8.40
N THR A 133 11.04 -8.79 -8.55
CA THR A 133 11.10 -9.77 -7.43
C THR A 133 12.50 -9.87 -6.83
N ASP A 134 13.55 -9.86 -7.66
CA ASP A 134 14.93 -9.73 -7.22
C ASP A 134 15.35 -8.25 -7.20
N LEU A 135 14.83 -7.53 -6.23
CA LEU A 135 15.10 -6.09 -6.07
C LEU A 135 16.60 -5.80 -5.87
N ALA A 136 17.34 -6.72 -5.28
CA ALA A 136 18.78 -6.56 -5.07
C ALA A 136 19.59 -6.52 -6.38
N ALA A 137 18.99 -6.94 -7.50
CA ALA A 137 19.60 -6.85 -8.83
C ALA A 137 19.42 -5.49 -9.49
N LEU A 138 18.92 -4.47 -8.78
CA LEU A 138 18.73 -3.12 -9.34
C LEU A 138 20.02 -2.54 -9.95
N GLU A 139 19.84 -1.82 -11.06
CA GLU A 139 20.92 -1.28 -11.90
C GLU A 139 20.98 0.26 -11.94
N THR A 140 19.93 0.97 -11.49
CA THR A 140 19.98 2.44 -11.36
C THR A 140 21.16 2.83 -10.50
N ARG A 141 22.10 3.61 -11.07
CA ARG A 141 23.40 3.93 -10.46
C ARG A 141 23.41 5.34 -9.89
N ALA A 142 24.14 5.53 -8.80
CA ALA A 142 24.50 6.84 -8.28
C ALA A 142 26.02 6.91 -8.11
N ARG A 143 26.67 7.77 -8.89
CA ARG A 143 28.12 8.02 -8.84
C ARG A 143 28.38 9.23 -7.95
N ILE A 144 29.37 9.14 -7.07
CA ILE A 144 29.80 10.27 -6.24
C ILE A 144 30.70 11.19 -7.05
N GLU A 145 30.35 12.46 -7.13
CA GLU A 145 31.14 13.52 -7.73
C GLU A 145 31.24 14.72 -6.75
N GLY A 146 32.35 14.80 -6.03
CA GLY A 146 32.52 15.80 -4.98
C GLY A 146 31.56 15.55 -3.81
N ASP A 147 30.67 16.48 -3.55
CA ASP A 147 29.65 16.45 -2.51
C ASP A 147 28.24 16.10 -3.07
N GLU A 148 28.18 15.67 -4.33
CA GLU A 148 26.95 15.29 -5.02
C GLU A 148 26.93 13.82 -5.43
N LEU A 149 25.71 13.31 -5.59
CA LEU A 149 25.40 12.05 -6.29
C LEU A 149 24.87 12.39 -7.69
N VAL A 150 25.42 11.75 -8.71
CA VAL A 150 24.93 11.81 -10.09
C VAL A 150 24.22 10.50 -10.39
N ILE A 151 22.90 10.56 -10.60
CA ILE A 151 22.02 9.42 -10.70
C ILE A 151 21.61 9.19 -12.15
N ASN A 152 21.76 7.93 -12.61
CA ASN A 152 21.36 7.48 -13.93
C ASN A 152 20.63 6.13 -13.86
N GLY A 153 19.52 6.02 -14.57
CA GLY A 153 18.72 4.80 -14.66
C GLY A 153 17.23 5.08 -14.76
N ASN A 154 16.42 4.06 -14.54
CA ASN A 154 14.98 4.18 -14.61
C ASN A 154 14.30 3.23 -13.63
N LYS A 155 13.12 3.63 -13.15
CA LYS A 155 12.25 2.83 -12.32
C LYS A 155 10.90 2.67 -12.99
N ILE A 156 10.18 1.59 -12.64
CA ILE A 156 8.84 1.30 -13.15
C ILE A 156 7.91 0.93 -11.99
N PHE A 157 6.62 1.12 -12.20
CA PHE A 157 5.59 0.92 -11.18
C PHE A 157 5.78 1.81 -9.93
N THR A 158 6.28 3.02 -10.18
CA THR A 158 6.42 4.06 -9.17
C THR A 158 5.05 4.70 -8.94
N SER A 159 4.28 4.15 -7.99
CA SER A 159 2.97 4.68 -7.64
C SER A 159 3.07 6.11 -7.12
N ALA A 160 2.06 6.93 -7.38
CA ALA A 160 2.03 8.37 -7.11
C ALA A 160 3.16 9.19 -7.80
N GLY A 161 3.93 8.62 -8.73
CA GLY A 161 5.11 9.28 -9.32
C GLY A 161 4.82 10.63 -9.99
N VAL A 162 3.62 10.81 -10.58
CA VAL A 162 3.19 12.08 -11.21
C VAL A 162 2.74 13.15 -10.20
N PHE A 163 2.45 12.76 -8.96
CA PHE A 163 1.98 13.64 -7.88
C PHE A 163 3.02 13.86 -6.78
N ALA A 164 4.07 13.04 -6.76
CA ALA A 164 5.07 13.07 -5.71
C ALA A 164 5.96 14.31 -5.80
N ASP A 165 6.25 14.89 -4.63
CA ASP A 165 7.26 15.96 -4.50
C ASP A 165 8.66 15.39 -4.46
N TRP A 166 8.80 14.17 -3.93
CA TRP A 166 10.07 13.48 -3.73
C TRP A 166 9.96 11.99 -4.08
N VAL A 167 11.05 11.43 -4.56
CA VAL A 167 11.22 9.98 -4.72
C VAL A 167 12.15 9.45 -3.65
N TRP A 168 11.67 8.46 -2.91
CA TRP A 168 12.46 7.57 -2.07
C TRP A 168 13.10 6.51 -2.95
N LEU A 169 14.34 6.76 -3.39
CA LEU A 169 14.97 6.05 -4.49
C LEU A 169 16.04 5.07 -4.01
N ALA A 170 15.92 3.79 -4.40
CA ALA A 170 16.99 2.82 -4.23
C ALA A 170 17.95 2.87 -5.44
N VAL A 171 19.23 3.04 -5.16
CA VAL A 171 20.28 3.15 -6.17
C VAL A 171 21.51 2.30 -5.83
N ARG A 172 22.26 1.89 -6.85
CA ARG A 172 23.56 1.23 -6.74
C ARG A 172 24.65 2.27 -6.61
N THR A 173 25.22 2.42 -5.41
CA THR A 173 26.32 3.34 -5.11
C THR A 173 27.69 2.68 -5.15
N ASP A 174 27.73 1.34 -4.99
CA ASP A 174 28.94 0.53 -5.18
C ASP A 174 28.61 -0.65 -6.11
N PRO A 175 29.00 -0.56 -7.40
CA PRO A 175 28.72 -1.62 -8.38
C PRO A 175 29.56 -2.88 -8.18
N ASP A 176 30.68 -2.82 -7.48
CA ASP A 176 31.61 -3.94 -7.27
C ASP A 176 31.25 -4.74 -6.03
N ALA A 177 30.37 -4.21 -5.17
CA ALA A 177 29.91 -4.87 -3.97
C ALA A 177 28.97 -6.07 -4.29
N PRO A 178 28.88 -7.07 -3.37
CA PRO A 178 27.89 -8.14 -3.49
C PRO A 178 26.45 -7.61 -3.61
N THR A 179 25.57 -8.36 -4.26
CA THR A 179 24.22 -7.96 -4.70
C THR A 179 23.40 -7.17 -3.66
N HIS A 180 23.42 -7.62 -2.38
CA HIS A 180 22.68 -6.96 -1.29
C HIS A 180 23.47 -5.85 -0.58
N GLN A 181 24.70 -5.62 -1.00
CA GLN A 181 25.56 -4.54 -0.53
C GLN A 181 25.72 -3.49 -1.64
N GLY A 182 26.25 -2.31 -1.34
CA GLY A 182 26.42 -1.27 -2.34
C GLY A 182 25.12 -0.62 -2.83
N ILE A 183 24.01 -0.83 -2.13
CA ILE A 183 22.74 -0.15 -2.35
C ILE A 183 22.56 0.96 -1.32
N SER A 184 22.16 2.13 -1.77
CA SER A 184 21.79 3.27 -0.92
C SER A 184 20.35 3.69 -1.20
N VAL A 185 19.73 4.36 -0.23
CA VAL A 185 18.46 5.04 -0.41
C VAL A 185 18.70 6.53 -0.43
N VAL A 186 18.20 7.20 -1.47
CA VAL A 186 18.44 8.61 -1.73
C VAL A 186 17.13 9.37 -1.89
N LEU A 187 17.02 10.54 -1.29
CA LEU A 187 15.88 11.45 -1.44
C LEU A 187 16.09 12.31 -2.69
N VAL A 188 15.25 12.12 -3.71
CA VAL A 188 15.35 12.83 -4.99
C VAL A 188 14.14 13.73 -5.17
N PRO A 189 14.32 15.07 -5.26
CA PRO A 189 13.23 15.98 -5.61
C PRO A 189 12.74 15.71 -7.04
N THR A 190 11.44 15.68 -7.26
CA THR A 190 10.88 15.42 -8.61
C THR A 190 11.03 16.60 -9.56
N ASN A 191 11.34 17.78 -9.05
CA ASN A 191 11.67 18.98 -9.84
C ASN A 191 13.16 19.07 -10.22
N SER A 192 13.97 18.03 -9.94
CA SER A 192 15.39 18.00 -10.32
C SER A 192 15.56 18.00 -11.84
N SER A 193 16.58 18.71 -12.33
CA SER A 193 16.99 18.61 -13.74
C SER A 193 17.38 17.17 -14.05
N GLY A 194 16.94 16.64 -15.19
CA GLY A 194 17.20 15.26 -15.62
C GLY A 194 16.21 14.22 -15.03
N PHE A 195 15.29 14.62 -14.14
CA PHE A 195 14.18 13.77 -13.73
C PHE A 195 13.01 13.90 -14.69
N SER A 196 12.42 12.78 -15.07
CA SER A 196 11.16 12.76 -15.82
C SER A 196 10.30 11.58 -15.42
N VAL A 197 8.98 11.72 -15.64
CA VAL A 197 7.98 10.74 -15.30
C VAL A 197 7.02 10.51 -16.46
N THR A 198 6.67 9.24 -16.69
CA THR A 198 5.65 8.84 -17.68
C THR A 198 4.58 8.03 -16.96
N GLU A 199 3.34 8.46 -17.06
CA GLU A 199 2.20 7.77 -16.48
C GLU A 199 1.91 6.45 -17.23
N ILE A 200 1.59 5.40 -16.49
CA ILE A 200 1.21 4.08 -17.00
C ILE A 200 -0.21 3.79 -16.54
N HIS A 201 -1.15 3.77 -17.47
CA HIS A 201 -2.54 3.39 -17.19
C HIS A 201 -2.67 1.88 -17.07
N THR A 202 -3.23 1.41 -15.94
CA THR A 202 -3.40 -0.02 -15.70
C THR A 202 -4.84 -0.47 -15.98
N VAL A 203 -5.02 -1.77 -16.20
CA VAL A 203 -6.36 -2.39 -16.33
C VAL A 203 -7.19 -2.15 -15.05
N GLY A 204 -6.54 -2.07 -13.89
CA GLY A 204 -7.18 -1.77 -12.61
C GLY A 204 -7.79 -0.38 -12.51
N GLY A 205 -7.52 0.53 -13.45
CA GLY A 205 -8.01 1.91 -13.42
C GLY A 205 -7.20 2.83 -12.49
N ILE A 206 -6.19 2.29 -11.80
CA ILE A 206 -5.19 3.09 -11.09
C ILE A 206 -4.01 3.27 -12.04
N SER A 207 -3.50 4.48 -12.17
CA SER A 207 -2.23 4.69 -12.88
C SER A 207 -1.04 4.45 -11.95
N THR A 208 0.07 4.09 -12.55
CA THR A 208 1.39 4.08 -11.91
C THR A 208 2.35 4.79 -12.84
N SER A 209 3.65 4.78 -12.57
CA SER A 209 4.58 5.56 -13.39
C SER A 209 5.86 4.81 -13.70
N ALA A 210 6.46 5.14 -14.85
CA ALA A 210 7.88 4.98 -15.10
C ALA A 210 8.59 6.30 -14.78
N THR A 211 9.70 6.24 -14.07
CA THR A 211 10.52 7.40 -13.73
C THR A 211 11.93 7.23 -14.27
N TYR A 212 12.49 8.30 -14.82
CA TYR A 212 13.78 8.31 -15.48
C TYR A 212 14.70 9.31 -14.82
N TYR A 213 15.96 8.96 -14.75
CA TYR A 213 17.03 9.73 -14.10
C TYR A 213 18.19 9.84 -15.11
N GLU A 214 18.41 11.03 -15.65
CA GLU A 214 19.44 11.34 -16.64
C GLU A 214 20.36 12.41 -16.05
N ASP A 215 21.51 11.97 -15.49
CA ASP A 215 22.45 12.82 -14.75
C ASP A 215 21.78 13.68 -13.66
N VAL A 216 20.77 13.13 -12.98
CA VAL A 216 20.11 13.82 -11.86
C VAL A 216 21.12 14.02 -10.74
N ARG A 217 21.34 15.29 -10.35
CA ARG A 217 22.27 15.67 -9.30
C ARG A 217 21.56 16.01 -8.01
N VAL A 218 21.98 15.38 -6.94
CA VAL A 218 21.50 15.67 -5.58
C VAL A 218 22.67 15.68 -4.60
N PRO A 219 22.62 16.48 -3.54
CA PRO A 219 23.64 16.46 -2.49
C PRO A 219 23.79 15.09 -1.86
N ILE A 220 25.00 14.70 -1.47
CA ILE A 220 25.26 13.43 -0.78
C ILE A 220 24.50 13.35 0.56
N SER A 221 24.17 14.52 1.15
CA SER A 221 23.32 14.62 2.35
C SER A 221 21.89 14.14 2.16
N ASN A 222 21.45 13.87 0.92
CA ASN A 222 20.17 13.26 0.59
C ASN A 222 20.18 11.73 0.77
N VAL A 223 21.33 11.12 1.06
CA VAL A 223 21.39 9.71 1.45
C VAL A 223 20.72 9.54 2.80
N VAL A 224 19.83 8.55 2.92
CA VAL A 224 19.21 8.20 4.21
C VAL A 224 19.97 7.07 4.86
N GLY A 225 20.37 7.29 6.11
CA GLY A 225 21.27 6.39 6.82
C GLY A 225 22.70 6.43 6.28
N GLU A 226 23.34 5.27 6.24
CA GLU A 226 24.73 5.14 5.77
C GLU A 226 24.79 4.75 4.29
N LEU A 227 25.76 5.29 3.58
CA LEU A 227 26.04 4.92 2.20
C LEU A 227 26.30 3.40 2.09
N ASN A 228 25.77 2.77 1.05
CA ASN A 228 25.86 1.33 0.79
C ASN A 228 25.11 0.43 1.81
N GLN A 229 24.33 0.98 2.75
CA GLN A 229 23.55 0.22 3.74
C GLN A 229 22.02 0.25 3.47
N GLY A 230 21.62 0.72 2.30
CA GLY A 230 20.21 0.88 1.94
C GLY A 230 19.41 -0.42 1.94
N TRP A 231 20.03 -1.58 1.65
CA TRP A 231 19.33 -2.87 1.68
C TRP A 231 18.72 -3.20 3.04
N LYS A 232 19.47 -2.95 4.12
CA LYS A 232 18.98 -3.14 5.49
C LYS A 232 17.80 -2.22 5.80
N LEU A 233 17.85 -1.00 5.28
CA LEU A 233 16.79 -0.01 5.44
C LEU A 233 15.53 -0.49 4.70
N ILE A 234 15.65 -0.91 3.43
CA ILE A 234 14.55 -1.42 2.60
C ILE A 234 13.87 -2.62 3.25
N THR A 235 14.64 -3.61 3.72
CA THR A 235 14.07 -4.81 4.34
C THR A 235 13.38 -4.53 5.68
N ASN A 236 13.86 -3.57 6.46
CA ASN A 236 13.21 -3.15 7.71
C ASN A 236 11.88 -2.43 7.46
N GLN A 237 11.78 -1.61 6.42
CA GLN A 237 10.56 -0.90 6.04
C GLN A 237 9.40 -1.84 5.77
N LEU A 238 9.64 -2.91 5.01
CA LEU A 238 8.63 -3.92 4.68
C LEU A 238 8.00 -4.56 5.92
N ASN A 239 8.63 -4.47 7.09
CA ASN A 239 8.08 -4.98 8.35
C ASN A 239 7.09 -3.99 9.00
N HIS A 240 7.27 -2.69 8.84
CA HIS A 240 6.40 -1.67 9.46
C HIS A 240 5.09 -1.46 8.70
N GLU A 241 5.05 -1.70 7.38
CA GLU A 241 3.83 -1.56 6.57
C GLU A 241 2.72 -2.58 6.91
N ARG A 242 3.01 -3.59 7.69
CA ARG A 242 2.15 -4.77 7.88
C ARG A 242 0.83 -4.47 8.59
N VAL A 243 0.81 -3.54 9.55
CA VAL A 243 -0.42 -3.12 10.23
C VAL A 243 -1.36 -2.39 9.27
N ALA A 244 -0.81 -1.51 8.44
CA ALA A 244 -1.60 -0.79 7.43
C ALA A 244 -2.10 -1.72 6.31
N LEU A 245 -1.29 -2.73 5.93
CA LEU A 245 -1.70 -3.72 4.94
C LEU A 245 -2.82 -4.64 5.46
N ALA A 246 -2.87 -4.89 6.77
CA ALA A 246 -3.94 -5.65 7.41
C ALA A 246 -5.32 -5.00 7.22
N ALA A 247 -5.41 -3.67 7.21
CA ALA A 247 -6.67 -2.94 7.08
C ALA A 247 -7.32 -3.01 5.68
N ARG A 248 -6.62 -3.50 4.65
CA ARG A 248 -7.10 -3.45 3.24
C ARG A 248 -8.40 -4.20 2.95
N GLY A 249 -8.84 -5.09 3.82
CA GLY A 249 -10.12 -5.81 3.70
C GLY A 249 -11.37 -4.96 3.94
N GLY A 250 -11.23 -3.81 4.61
CA GLY A 250 -12.37 -3.03 5.10
C GLY A 250 -13.41 -2.65 4.05
N ILE A 251 -12.97 -2.18 2.88
CA ILE A 251 -13.90 -1.78 1.81
C ILE A 251 -14.68 -2.98 1.22
N ALA A 252 -14.11 -4.18 1.20
CA ALA A 252 -14.81 -5.37 0.73
C ALA A 252 -15.95 -5.76 1.67
N ASN A 253 -15.80 -5.56 2.98
CA ASN A 253 -16.86 -5.76 3.97
C ASN A 253 -18.04 -4.79 3.77
N GLU A 254 -17.76 -3.51 3.49
CA GLU A 254 -18.80 -2.53 3.21
C GLU A 254 -19.59 -2.90 1.94
N LEU A 255 -18.89 -3.21 0.85
CA LEU A 255 -19.53 -3.59 -0.40
C LEU A 255 -20.29 -4.93 -0.27
N PHE A 256 -19.79 -5.87 0.51
CA PHE A 256 -20.53 -7.09 0.81
C PHE A 256 -21.88 -6.78 1.46
N ALA A 257 -21.90 -5.93 2.49
CA ALA A 257 -23.13 -5.53 3.15
C ALA A 257 -24.11 -4.84 2.17
N GLU A 258 -23.63 -3.94 1.33
CA GLU A 258 -24.44 -3.26 0.33
C GLU A 258 -24.99 -4.22 -0.74
N VAL A 259 -24.21 -5.22 -1.19
CA VAL A 259 -24.69 -6.25 -2.13
C VAL A 259 -25.75 -7.12 -1.49
N VAL A 260 -25.62 -7.45 -0.19
CA VAL A 260 -26.66 -8.19 0.56
C VAL A 260 -27.96 -7.40 0.59
N GLU A 261 -27.92 -6.11 0.90
CA GLU A 261 -29.11 -5.27 0.94
C GLU A 261 -29.73 -5.08 -0.47
N TRP A 262 -28.89 -4.90 -1.49
CA TRP A 262 -29.37 -4.90 -2.88
C TRP A 262 -30.06 -6.22 -3.26
N ALA A 263 -29.47 -7.36 -2.93
CA ALA A 263 -30.03 -8.66 -3.26
C ALA A 263 -31.39 -8.92 -2.59
N LYS A 264 -31.63 -8.35 -1.40
CA LYS A 264 -32.92 -8.42 -0.67
C LYS A 264 -34.02 -7.58 -1.32
N THR A 265 -33.65 -6.61 -2.18
CA THR A 265 -34.60 -5.68 -2.78
C THR A 265 -34.72 -5.85 -4.30
N GLU A 266 -33.73 -6.46 -4.98
CA GLU A 266 -33.74 -6.66 -6.42
C GLU A 266 -34.69 -7.80 -6.79
N PRO A 267 -35.71 -7.57 -7.64
CA PRO A 267 -36.68 -8.59 -8.05
C PRO A 267 -36.03 -9.72 -8.86
N ALA A 268 -36.45 -10.97 -8.57
CA ALA A 268 -36.04 -12.16 -9.32
C ALA A 268 -37.17 -13.22 -9.30
N GLY A 269 -37.83 -13.44 -10.43
CA GLY A 269 -39.01 -14.31 -10.48
C GLY A 269 -40.12 -13.80 -9.57
N ASP A 270 -40.64 -14.68 -8.70
CA ASP A 270 -41.70 -14.36 -7.72
C ASP A 270 -41.15 -13.78 -6.38
N GLY A 271 -39.86 -13.59 -6.28
CA GLY A 271 -39.17 -13.10 -5.07
C GLY A 271 -38.06 -12.13 -5.41
N HIS A 272 -36.98 -12.21 -4.66
CA HIS A 272 -35.80 -11.37 -4.80
C HIS A 272 -34.54 -12.21 -5.09
N VAL A 273 -33.47 -11.56 -5.54
CA VAL A 273 -32.17 -12.21 -5.80
C VAL A 273 -31.68 -12.97 -4.57
N TYR A 274 -31.89 -12.44 -3.37
CA TYR A 274 -31.51 -13.08 -2.10
C TYR A 274 -32.24 -14.41 -1.86
N ASP A 275 -33.43 -14.63 -2.42
CA ASP A 275 -34.21 -15.86 -2.23
C ASP A 275 -33.68 -17.05 -3.04
N ILE A 276 -32.78 -16.78 -3.99
CA ILE A 276 -32.15 -17.80 -4.82
C ILE A 276 -31.11 -18.56 -4.01
N GLY A 277 -31.19 -19.89 -3.98
CA GLY A 277 -30.34 -20.75 -3.13
C GLY A 277 -28.85 -20.53 -3.32
N TRP A 278 -28.37 -20.58 -4.57
CA TRP A 278 -26.94 -20.39 -4.87
C TRP A 278 -26.43 -18.98 -4.51
N VAL A 279 -27.29 -17.94 -4.55
CA VAL A 279 -26.92 -16.59 -4.16
C VAL A 279 -26.60 -16.54 -2.67
N ARG A 280 -27.48 -17.16 -1.83
CA ARG A 280 -27.22 -17.23 -0.39
C ARG A 280 -25.97 -18.02 -0.06
N GLU A 281 -25.69 -19.10 -0.78
CA GLU A 281 -24.44 -19.87 -0.63
C GLU A 281 -23.22 -19.00 -0.93
N LYS A 282 -23.22 -18.28 -2.06
CA LYS A 282 -22.15 -17.36 -2.42
C LYS A 282 -21.94 -16.24 -1.40
N LEU A 283 -23.03 -15.61 -0.95
CA LEU A 283 -22.95 -14.57 0.08
C LEU A 283 -22.42 -15.12 1.42
N ALA A 284 -22.79 -16.34 1.79
CA ALA A 284 -22.26 -16.99 3.00
C ALA A 284 -20.76 -17.30 2.85
N GLU A 285 -20.31 -17.73 1.69
CA GLU A 285 -18.89 -17.97 1.40
C GLU A 285 -18.07 -16.67 1.46
N VAL A 286 -18.57 -15.58 0.86
CA VAL A 286 -17.96 -14.25 0.96
C VAL A 286 -17.85 -13.81 2.41
N TYR A 287 -18.93 -13.94 3.18
CA TYR A 287 -18.93 -13.61 4.61
C TYR A 287 -17.87 -14.39 5.38
N ALA A 288 -17.75 -15.70 5.14
CA ALA A 288 -16.78 -16.54 5.82
C ALA A 288 -15.34 -16.14 5.48
N LEU A 289 -15.05 -15.87 4.20
CA LEU A 289 -13.72 -15.44 3.76
C LEU A 289 -13.30 -14.09 4.37
N LEU A 290 -14.18 -13.10 4.30
CA LEU A 290 -13.90 -11.77 4.83
C LEU A 290 -13.77 -11.79 6.35
N SER A 291 -14.65 -12.52 7.05
CA SER A 291 -14.57 -12.69 8.50
C SER A 291 -13.28 -13.38 8.96
N ALA A 292 -12.83 -14.39 8.21
CA ALA A 292 -11.56 -15.06 8.50
C ALA A 292 -10.37 -14.10 8.29
N ALA A 293 -10.40 -13.28 7.23
CA ALA A 293 -9.37 -12.27 6.97
C ALA A 293 -9.32 -11.22 8.10
N ASP A 294 -10.47 -10.73 8.56
CA ASP A 294 -10.57 -9.78 9.66
C ASP A 294 -10.01 -10.36 10.97
N LEU A 295 -10.33 -11.62 11.29
CA LEU A 295 -9.78 -12.28 12.48
C LEU A 295 -8.26 -12.46 12.40
N MET A 296 -7.72 -12.79 11.22
CA MET A 296 -6.27 -12.87 11.01
C MET A 296 -5.61 -11.50 11.20
N ASN A 297 -6.24 -10.43 10.74
CA ASN A 297 -5.76 -9.07 10.89
C ASN A 297 -5.78 -8.62 12.36
N LEU A 298 -6.87 -8.88 13.10
CA LEU A 298 -6.95 -8.58 14.53
C LEU A 298 -5.89 -9.35 15.32
N ARG A 299 -5.64 -10.61 14.96
CA ARG A 299 -4.56 -11.38 15.57
C ARG A 299 -3.20 -10.77 15.29
N LEU A 300 -2.93 -10.40 14.04
CA LEU A 300 -1.68 -9.76 13.66
C LEU A 300 -1.43 -8.48 14.47
N VAL A 301 -2.45 -7.65 14.63
CA VAL A 301 -2.39 -6.41 15.43
C VAL A 301 -2.09 -6.71 16.90
N ALA A 302 -2.75 -7.72 17.47
CA ALA A 302 -2.50 -8.14 18.85
C ALA A 302 -1.06 -8.68 19.02
N ASP A 303 -0.58 -9.48 18.08
CA ASP A 303 0.78 -10.04 18.12
C ASP A 303 1.85 -8.93 17.95
N VAL A 304 1.58 -7.89 17.13
CA VAL A 304 2.44 -6.69 17.02
C VAL A 304 2.48 -5.93 18.35
N ALA A 305 1.30 -5.69 18.97
CA ALA A 305 1.21 -4.97 20.25
C ALA A 305 1.93 -5.73 21.38
N ALA A 306 1.86 -7.06 21.37
CA ALA A 306 2.53 -7.91 22.35
C ALA A 306 4.02 -8.19 22.02
N ASN A 307 4.53 -7.72 20.88
CA ASN A 307 5.86 -8.03 20.35
C ASN A 307 6.12 -9.56 20.22
N THR A 308 5.09 -10.29 19.82
CA THR A 308 5.10 -11.75 19.64
C THR A 308 4.96 -12.18 18.17
N LEU A 309 4.96 -11.23 17.24
CA LEU A 309 4.77 -11.47 15.81
C LEU A 309 5.82 -12.44 15.27
N GLY A 310 5.38 -13.57 14.72
CA GLY A 310 6.25 -14.53 14.05
C GLY A 310 6.76 -14.04 12.69
N GLY A 311 7.93 -14.53 12.27
CA GLY A 311 8.59 -14.08 11.05
C GLY A 311 7.83 -14.33 9.74
N GLY A 312 6.78 -15.19 9.76
CA GLY A 312 5.95 -15.51 8.59
C GLY A 312 4.48 -15.11 8.72
N ASP A 313 4.03 -14.67 9.90
CA ASP A 313 2.61 -14.44 10.19
C ASP A 313 2.01 -13.35 9.32
N SER A 314 2.71 -12.24 9.15
CA SER A 314 2.27 -11.16 8.26
C SER A 314 2.27 -11.55 6.77
N ALA A 315 3.19 -12.43 6.36
CA ALA A 315 3.18 -12.97 5.01
C ALA A 315 1.95 -13.88 4.80
N ALA A 316 1.62 -14.72 5.79
CA ALA A 316 0.42 -15.56 5.76
C ALA A 316 -0.87 -14.72 5.70
N ALA A 317 -0.98 -13.68 6.54
CA ALA A 317 -2.12 -12.77 6.53
C ALA A 317 -2.24 -12.02 5.20
N LYS A 318 -1.13 -11.58 4.60
CA LYS A 318 -1.12 -10.93 3.29
C LYS A 318 -1.60 -11.87 2.19
N ILE A 319 -1.13 -13.12 2.15
CA ILE A 319 -1.58 -14.11 1.15
C ILE A 319 -3.08 -14.31 1.27
N PHE A 320 -3.53 -14.72 2.45
CA PHE A 320 -4.93 -15.04 2.66
C PHE A 320 -5.84 -13.84 2.40
N GLY A 321 -5.54 -12.68 2.97
CA GLY A 321 -6.37 -11.48 2.85
C GLY A 321 -6.49 -10.97 1.41
N THR A 322 -5.39 -10.97 0.64
CA THR A 322 -5.44 -10.51 -0.77
C THR A 322 -6.20 -11.48 -1.67
N GLU A 323 -6.02 -12.79 -1.48
CA GLU A 323 -6.73 -13.81 -2.26
C GLU A 323 -8.21 -13.90 -1.87
N ALA A 324 -8.54 -13.77 -0.59
CA ALA A 324 -9.92 -13.72 -0.11
C ALA A 324 -10.68 -12.52 -0.69
N VAL A 325 -10.08 -11.34 -0.73
CA VAL A 325 -10.70 -10.14 -1.31
C VAL A 325 -10.92 -10.28 -2.82
N VAL A 326 -9.95 -10.82 -3.57
CA VAL A 326 -10.11 -11.10 -5.01
C VAL A 326 -11.26 -12.09 -5.24
N SER A 327 -11.31 -13.18 -4.47
CA SER A 327 -12.38 -14.18 -4.56
C SER A 327 -13.73 -13.60 -4.19
N ALA A 328 -13.78 -12.79 -3.12
CA ALA A 328 -15.01 -12.13 -2.66
C ALA A 328 -15.60 -11.23 -3.75
N TYR A 329 -14.79 -10.37 -4.39
CA TYR A 329 -15.29 -9.53 -5.48
C TYR A 329 -15.78 -10.34 -6.68
N GLY A 330 -15.09 -11.42 -7.04
CA GLY A 330 -15.56 -12.33 -8.10
C GLY A 330 -16.94 -12.91 -7.79
N MET A 331 -17.14 -13.41 -6.57
CA MET A 331 -18.44 -13.95 -6.13
C MET A 331 -19.53 -12.89 -6.04
N LEU A 332 -19.20 -11.67 -5.57
CA LEU A 332 -20.15 -10.55 -5.57
C LEU A 332 -20.55 -10.13 -6.99
N GLN A 333 -19.62 -10.15 -7.95
CA GLN A 333 -19.94 -9.91 -9.36
C GLN A 333 -20.87 -10.99 -9.93
N GLU A 334 -20.68 -12.27 -9.58
CA GLU A 334 -21.58 -13.36 -9.95
C GLU A 334 -23.01 -13.11 -9.40
N VAL A 335 -23.13 -12.69 -8.13
CA VAL A 335 -24.42 -12.35 -7.50
C VAL A 335 -25.11 -11.20 -8.21
N LEU A 336 -24.37 -10.17 -8.59
CA LEU A 336 -24.90 -9.01 -9.35
C LEU A 336 -25.22 -9.35 -10.81
N GLY A 337 -24.74 -10.48 -11.34
CA GLY A 337 -24.92 -10.91 -12.72
C GLY A 337 -24.36 -9.92 -13.74
N ALA A 338 -25.04 -9.71 -14.86
CA ALA A 338 -24.58 -8.77 -15.89
C ALA A 338 -24.39 -7.33 -15.41
N LYS A 339 -25.15 -6.90 -14.40
CA LYS A 339 -25.03 -5.58 -13.81
C LYS A 339 -23.71 -5.40 -13.03
N GLY A 340 -23.15 -6.49 -12.50
CA GLY A 340 -21.86 -6.52 -11.80
C GLY A 340 -20.62 -6.31 -12.70
N LEU A 341 -20.80 -6.33 -14.02
CA LEU A 341 -19.74 -6.09 -15.01
C LEU A 341 -19.74 -4.65 -15.54
N LEU A 342 -20.70 -3.84 -15.13
CA LEU A 342 -20.82 -2.46 -15.58
C LEU A 342 -19.84 -1.56 -14.80
N ARG A 343 -19.06 -0.79 -15.55
CA ARG A 343 -18.10 0.16 -14.99
C ARG A 343 -18.77 1.37 -14.34
N PRO A 344 -18.09 2.06 -13.40
CA PRO A 344 -18.54 3.34 -12.89
C PRO A 344 -18.95 4.31 -14.02
N GLY A 345 -20.06 5.03 -13.80
CA GLY A 345 -20.62 5.96 -14.78
C GLY A 345 -21.45 5.31 -15.92
N THR A 346 -21.50 3.97 -16.00
CA THR A 346 -22.34 3.27 -16.99
C THR A 346 -23.80 3.26 -16.52
N PRO A 347 -24.78 3.64 -17.37
CA PRO A 347 -26.18 3.55 -17.00
C PRO A 347 -26.60 2.12 -16.60
N GLY A 348 -27.24 1.99 -15.44
CA GLY A 348 -27.68 0.70 -14.89
C GLY A 348 -26.61 -0.03 -14.05
N ALA A 349 -25.44 0.55 -13.85
CA ALA A 349 -24.43 0.01 -12.94
C ALA A 349 -24.95 -0.01 -11.49
N VAL A 350 -25.00 -1.20 -10.90
CA VAL A 350 -25.39 -1.40 -9.50
C VAL A 350 -24.27 -0.92 -8.59
N LEU A 351 -24.63 -0.30 -7.46
CA LEU A 351 -23.67 0.27 -6.51
C LEU A 351 -22.62 1.16 -7.19
N GLU A 352 -23.07 1.94 -8.20
CA GLU A 352 -22.23 2.85 -8.99
C GLU A 352 -21.04 2.15 -9.71
N GLY A 353 -21.11 0.82 -9.92
CA GLY A 353 -20.03 0.03 -10.53
C GLY A 353 -18.84 -0.23 -9.60
N ARG A 354 -18.97 0.03 -8.29
CA ARG A 354 -17.86 -0.11 -7.32
C ARG A 354 -17.35 -1.54 -7.20
N VAL A 355 -18.23 -2.55 -7.28
CA VAL A 355 -17.81 -3.96 -7.18
C VAL A 355 -16.92 -4.33 -8.37
N GLU A 356 -17.27 -3.92 -9.61
CA GLU A 356 -16.46 -4.12 -10.80
C GLU A 356 -15.09 -3.41 -10.67
N ASN A 357 -15.11 -2.13 -10.34
CA ASN A 357 -13.91 -1.32 -10.23
C ASN A 357 -12.92 -1.89 -9.20
N LEU A 358 -13.40 -2.14 -7.97
CA LEU A 358 -12.55 -2.64 -6.89
C LEU A 358 -12.12 -4.10 -7.10
N GLY A 359 -12.94 -4.92 -7.74
CA GLY A 359 -12.57 -6.28 -8.14
C GLY A 359 -11.41 -6.31 -9.14
N ARG A 360 -11.41 -5.40 -10.14
CA ARG A 360 -10.27 -5.22 -11.05
C ARG A 360 -9.02 -4.73 -10.32
N ARG A 361 -9.18 -3.76 -9.41
CA ARG A 361 -8.09 -3.15 -8.63
C ARG A 361 -7.47 -4.14 -7.64
N ALA A 362 -8.27 -5.01 -7.03
CA ALA A 362 -7.83 -5.95 -6.01
C ALA A 362 -6.72 -6.90 -6.49
N GLN A 363 -6.65 -7.20 -7.80
CA GLN A 363 -5.62 -8.04 -8.40
C GLN A 363 -4.20 -7.52 -8.09
N ASN A 364 -4.02 -6.19 -8.07
CA ASN A 364 -2.73 -5.56 -7.76
C ASN A 364 -2.19 -5.97 -6.38
N ASN A 365 -3.05 -6.22 -5.41
CA ASN A 365 -2.63 -6.56 -4.06
C ASN A 365 -1.92 -7.91 -3.95
N THR A 366 -2.09 -8.81 -4.92
CA THR A 366 -1.45 -10.13 -4.92
C THR A 366 0.05 -10.06 -5.25
N PHE A 367 0.53 -8.98 -5.89
CA PHE A 367 1.94 -8.80 -6.25
C PHE A 367 2.56 -7.51 -5.72
N GLY A 368 1.80 -6.48 -5.41
CA GLY A 368 2.29 -5.26 -4.77
C GLY A 368 2.82 -5.52 -3.35
N GLY A 369 3.95 -4.92 -2.97
CA GLY A 369 4.58 -5.15 -1.66
C GLY A 369 5.19 -6.54 -1.49
N GLY A 370 5.59 -7.20 -2.59
CA GLY A 370 6.04 -8.59 -2.70
C GLY A 370 4.95 -9.53 -3.17
N THR A 371 5.27 -10.41 -4.12
CA THR A 371 4.30 -11.32 -4.70
C THR A 371 3.83 -12.37 -3.68
N ASN A 372 2.60 -12.89 -3.85
CA ASN A 372 2.09 -13.95 -2.97
C ASN A 372 2.96 -15.22 -3.04
N GLU A 373 3.65 -15.49 -4.16
CA GLU A 373 4.61 -16.57 -4.29
C GLU A 373 5.80 -16.37 -3.35
N VAL A 374 6.39 -15.17 -3.32
CA VAL A 374 7.48 -14.83 -2.38
C VAL A 374 6.99 -14.90 -0.93
N MET A 375 5.77 -14.44 -0.66
CA MET A 375 5.19 -14.57 0.69
C MET A 375 5.03 -16.04 1.11
N ARG A 376 4.63 -16.93 0.18
CA ARG A 376 4.59 -18.38 0.44
C ARG A 376 5.96 -18.97 0.74
N GLU A 377 7.02 -18.53 0.06
CA GLU A 377 8.40 -18.93 0.39
C GLU A 377 8.80 -18.49 1.81
N ILE A 378 8.41 -17.25 2.20
CA ILE A 378 8.67 -16.75 3.56
C ILE A 378 7.94 -17.60 4.61
N VAL A 379 6.66 -17.92 4.39
CA VAL A 379 5.89 -18.79 5.29
C VAL A 379 6.52 -20.18 5.37
N ALA A 380 6.89 -20.77 4.24
CA ALA A 380 7.53 -22.07 4.18
C ALA A 380 8.82 -22.11 5.00
N ALA A 381 9.67 -21.08 4.85
CA ALA A 381 10.95 -21.01 5.56
C ALA A 381 10.78 -20.67 7.05
N LYS A 382 9.94 -19.69 7.38
CA LYS A 382 9.87 -19.12 8.73
C LYS A 382 8.87 -19.83 9.65
N CYS A 383 7.77 -20.34 9.10
CA CYS A 383 6.75 -21.03 9.88
C CYS A 383 6.87 -22.55 9.83
N LEU A 384 7.33 -23.12 8.70
CA LEU A 384 7.38 -24.56 8.50
C LEU A 384 8.81 -25.13 8.53
N GLY A 385 9.85 -24.28 8.67
CA GLY A 385 11.24 -24.71 8.70
C GLY A 385 11.74 -25.34 7.40
N MET A 386 11.04 -25.10 6.27
CA MET A 386 11.45 -25.63 4.97
C MET A 386 12.64 -24.84 4.42
N ALA A 387 13.60 -25.56 3.79
CA ALA A 387 14.72 -24.90 3.13
C ALA A 387 14.22 -24.11 1.92
N LEU A 388 14.63 -22.83 1.79
CA LEU A 388 14.42 -22.07 0.57
C LEU A 388 15.16 -22.74 -0.60
N ALA A 389 14.47 -22.93 -1.73
CA ALA A 389 15.11 -23.40 -2.94
C ALA A 389 16.25 -22.46 -3.32
N ALA A 390 17.45 -22.98 -3.54
CA ALA A 390 18.57 -22.18 -4.03
C ALA A 390 18.16 -21.55 -5.37
N ARG A 391 18.01 -20.21 -5.42
CA ARG A 391 17.73 -19.51 -6.67
C ARG A 391 18.90 -19.76 -7.61
N ARG A 392 18.69 -20.57 -8.67
CA ARG A 392 19.68 -20.75 -9.73
C ARG A 392 19.83 -19.40 -10.44
N ARG A 393 20.99 -18.76 -10.31
CA ARG A 393 21.35 -17.66 -11.21
C ARG A 393 21.31 -18.21 -12.64
N PRO A 394 20.70 -17.53 -13.61
CA PRO A 394 20.91 -17.85 -15.02
C PRO A 394 22.42 -17.86 -15.24
N ALA A 395 22.94 -18.93 -15.84
CA ALA A 395 24.35 -18.98 -16.23
C ALA A 395 24.59 -17.75 -17.13
N ALA A 396 25.61 -16.94 -16.79
CA ALA A 396 26.04 -15.87 -17.65
C ALA A 396 26.27 -16.49 -19.04
N GLN A 397 25.51 -16.00 -20.02
CA GLN A 397 25.78 -16.36 -21.42
C GLN A 397 27.17 -15.82 -21.73
N ASN A 398 28.15 -16.70 -21.75
CA ASN A 398 29.45 -16.42 -22.33
C ASN A 398 29.23 -16.16 -23.83
N GLU A 399 29.04 -14.91 -24.18
CA GLU A 399 29.28 -14.49 -25.56
C GLU A 399 30.79 -14.62 -25.81
N LYS A 400 31.17 -15.77 -26.29
CA LYS A 400 32.40 -15.96 -27.06
C LYS A 400 32.01 -16.00 -28.54
N SER A 401 32.28 -14.96 -29.24
CA SER A 401 32.93 -14.85 -30.56
C SER A 401 32.52 -13.54 -31.25
#